data_e47fabf40b50bb399eff7dc4e2ff2aa3
#
_entry.id   e47fabf40b50bb399eff7dc4e2ff2aa3
#
_cell.length_a   1.000
_cell.length_b   1.000
_cell.length_c   1.000
_cell.angle_alpha   90.00
_cell.angle_beta   90.00
_cell.angle_gamma   90.00
#
_symmetry.space_group_name_H-M   'P 1'
#
loop_
_entity.id
_entity.type
_entity.pdbx_description
1 polymer ?
#
loop_
_entity_poly.entity_id
_entity_poly.type
_entity_poly.pdbx_seq_one_letter_code
_entity_poly.pdbx_strand_id
1 'polypeptide(L)'
;MGDRNRRLLLWLAYPGTMVMAFAVHALLLRAGAPIVASSYVAVVLGAGTVTLLERTIPYDRSWFPTSSDVGNDVLFMVTVQMVLPPMLSLLAGLTFIRALAMLDGSTIRLWPHDLPLAVQVTLMLLVAELGRYWLHVAAHNTGLWRLHAVHHSVHKLYWLNVGRFHPLEKGIQFLFDALPFIVVGVGEEVLALYFIFYAVNGFFQHSNVDARYGPLNYIISSAELHRWHHSKLIEESNHNYGNNLIVWDLVFGTWYLPKERRVSDLGLLNRNYPLSFVRQLASPLTPGLDKKEPSDPT
;
A
#
# COMPACT_ATOMS: atom_id res chain seq x y z
N MET A 1 -17.78 -22.75 -11.84
CA MET A 1 -18.53 -21.88 -10.87
C MET A 1 -19.72 -21.30 -11.61
N GLY A 2 -20.95 -21.42 -11.10
CA GLY A 2 -22.14 -20.84 -11.75
C GLY A 2 -22.11 -19.30 -11.69
N ASP A 3 -22.77 -18.62 -12.63
CA ASP A 3 -22.71 -17.16 -12.79
C ASP A 3 -23.12 -16.38 -11.52
N ARG A 4 -24.13 -16.87 -10.80
CA ARG A 4 -24.56 -16.27 -9.53
C ARG A 4 -23.45 -16.29 -8.47
N ASN A 5 -22.79 -17.43 -8.31
CA ASN A 5 -21.70 -17.59 -7.34
C ASN A 5 -20.49 -16.74 -7.71
N ARG A 6 -20.17 -16.64 -9.01
CA ARG A 6 -19.12 -15.76 -9.50
C ARG A 6 -19.44 -14.29 -9.18
N ARG A 7 -20.66 -13.83 -9.46
CA ARG A 7 -21.06 -12.44 -9.13
C ARG A 7 -20.95 -12.14 -7.63
N LEU A 8 -21.43 -13.03 -6.78
CA LEU A 8 -21.31 -12.87 -5.33
C LEU A 8 -19.83 -12.77 -4.91
N LEU A 9 -18.97 -13.64 -5.44
CA LEU A 9 -17.54 -13.63 -5.12
C LEU A 9 -16.86 -12.32 -5.53
N LEU A 10 -17.21 -11.74 -6.70
CA LEU A 10 -16.66 -10.45 -7.15
C LEU A 10 -16.95 -9.31 -6.13
N TRP A 11 -18.15 -9.29 -5.54
CA TRP A 11 -18.53 -8.26 -4.58
C TRP A 11 -18.05 -8.54 -3.15
N LEU A 12 -17.94 -9.81 -2.77
CA LEU A 12 -17.56 -10.21 -1.42
C LEU A 12 -16.05 -10.41 -1.24
N ALA A 13 -15.28 -10.47 -2.33
CA ALA A 13 -13.84 -10.73 -2.29
C ALA A 13 -13.12 -9.77 -1.34
N TYR A 14 -13.26 -8.46 -1.53
CA TYR A 14 -12.64 -7.46 -0.67
C TYR A 14 -13.25 -7.40 0.74
N PRO A 15 -14.55 -7.09 0.91
CA PRO A 15 -15.11 -6.93 2.26
C PRO A 15 -15.05 -8.23 3.07
N GLY A 16 -15.24 -9.39 2.44
CA GLY A 16 -15.15 -10.68 3.11
C GLY A 16 -13.74 -10.98 3.61
N THR A 17 -12.70 -10.70 2.82
CA THR A 17 -11.31 -10.87 3.26
C THR A 17 -10.96 -9.90 4.39
N MET A 18 -11.41 -8.65 4.31
CA MET A 18 -11.17 -7.65 5.34
C MET A 18 -11.83 -8.04 6.67
N VAL A 19 -13.11 -8.43 6.62
CA VAL A 19 -13.85 -8.92 7.81
C VAL A 19 -13.18 -10.17 8.39
N MET A 20 -12.76 -11.11 7.56
CA MET A 20 -12.03 -12.30 7.99
C MET A 20 -10.73 -11.93 8.72
N ALA A 21 -9.93 -11.01 8.17
CA ALA A 21 -8.67 -10.61 8.78
C ALA A 21 -8.89 -9.99 10.19
N PHE A 22 -9.83 -9.06 10.32
CA PHE A 22 -10.17 -8.48 11.62
C PHE A 22 -10.77 -9.50 12.59
N ALA A 23 -11.62 -10.41 12.11
CA ALA A 23 -12.20 -11.46 12.94
C ALA A 23 -11.14 -12.43 13.46
N VAL A 24 -10.19 -12.85 12.63
CA VAL A 24 -9.06 -13.71 13.04
C VAL A 24 -8.22 -13.02 14.10
N HIS A 25 -7.86 -11.75 13.88
CA HIS A 25 -7.13 -10.97 14.88
C HIS A 25 -7.88 -10.93 16.22
N ALA A 26 -9.14 -10.56 16.21
CA ALA A 26 -9.97 -10.47 17.43
C ALA A 26 -10.13 -11.82 18.14
N LEU A 27 -10.31 -12.92 17.39
CA LEU A 27 -10.42 -14.27 17.96
C LEU A 27 -9.11 -14.72 18.63
N LEU A 28 -7.97 -14.46 17.99
CA LEU A 28 -6.67 -14.79 18.54
C LEU A 28 -6.34 -13.99 19.80
N LEU A 29 -6.68 -12.69 19.82
CA LEU A 29 -6.56 -11.87 21.05
C LEU A 29 -7.42 -12.41 22.18
N ARG A 30 -8.68 -12.78 21.91
CA ARG A 30 -9.56 -13.41 22.92
C ARG A 30 -9.01 -14.75 23.43
N ALA A 31 -8.28 -15.47 22.59
CA ALA A 31 -7.61 -16.71 22.96
C ALA A 31 -6.28 -16.48 23.71
N GLY A 32 -5.91 -15.23 24.01
CA GLY A 32 -4.69 -14.87 24.75
C GLY A 32 -3.42 -14.79 23.89
N ALA A 33 -3.54 -14.76 22.56
CA ALA A 33 -2.36 -14.59 21.70
C ALA A 33 -1.81 -13.15 21.80
N PRO A 34 -0.48 -12.95 21.70
CA PRO A 34 0.12 -11.63 21.65
C PRO A 34 -0.41 -10.81 20.47
N ILE A 35 -0.60 -9.50 20.66
CA ILE A 35 -1.18 -8.60 19.64
C ILE A 35 -0.38 -8.61 18.34
N VAL A 36 0.94 -8.65 18.40
CA VAL A 36 1.81 -8.73 17.23
C VAL A 36 1.56 -10.03 16.45
N ALA A 37 1.54 -11.17 17.15
CA ALA A 37 1.32 -12.48 16.54
C ALA A 37 -0.06 -12.56 15.87
N SER A 38 -1.13 -12.11 16.57
CA SER A 38 -2.49 -12.10 16.03
C SER A 38 -2.62 -11.22 14.80
N SER A 39 -1.94 -10.07 14.76
CA SER A 39 -1.93 -9.17 13.61
C SER A 39 -1.23 -9.78 12.40
N TYR A 40 -0.05 -10.37 12.59
CA TYR A 40 0.68 -11.03 11.49
C TYR A 40 -0.07 -12.26 10.94
N VAL A 41 -0.69 -13.07 11.80
CA VAL A 41 -1.52 -14.21 11.35
C VAL A 41 -2.69 -13.72 10.49
N ALA A 42 -3.38 -12.66 10.92
CA ALA A 42 -4.47 -12.05 10.14
C ALA A 42 -4.00 -11.57 8.76
N VAL A 43 -2.85 -10.89 8.70
CA VAL A 43 -2.25 -10.39 7.46
C VAL A 43 -1.83 -11.53 6.53
N VAL A 44 -1.18 -12.58 7.07
CA VAL A 44 -0.75 -13.76 6.26
C VAL A 44 -1.96 -14.50 5.69
N LEU A 45 -3.03 -14.67 6.47
CA LEU A 45 -4.28 -15.27 5.96
C LEU A 45 -4.93 -14.37 4.90
N GLY A 46 -4.87 -13.05 5.08
CA GLY A 46 -5.30 -12.08 4.06
C GLY A 46 -4.53 -12.27 2.75
N ALA A 47 -3.20 -12.34 2.80
CA ALA A 47 -2.35 -12.59 1.63
C ALA A 47 -2.66 -13.93 0.94
N GLY A 48 -2.84 -14.99 1.74
CA GLY A 48 -3.24 -16.31 1.23
C GLY A 48 -4.59 -16.29 0.53
N THR A 49 -5.56 -15.56 1.10
CA THR A 49 -6.89 -15.38 0.50
C THR A 49 -6.82 -14.62 -0.80
N VAL A 50 -6.07 -13.51 -0.86
CA VAL A 50 -5.88 -12.75 -2.10
C VAL A 50 -5.18 -13.60 -3.17
N THR A 51 -4.16 -14.39 -2.79
CA THR A 51 -3.50 -15.33 -3.71
C THR A 51 -4.48 -16.34 -4.32
N LEU A 52 -5.42 -16.86 -3.51
CA LEU A 52 -6.46 -17.79 -3.99
C LEU A 52 -7.44 -17.07 -4.92
N LEU A 53 -7.85 -15.85 -4.56
CA LEU A 53 -8.77 -15.05 -5.36
C LEU A 53 -8.16 -14.66 -6.72
N GLU A 54 -6.88 -14.32 -6.80
CA GLU A 54 -6.18 -14.06 -8.07
C GLU A 54 -6.23 -15.26 -9.01
N ARG A 55 -6.20 -16.48 -8.49
CA ARG A 55 -6.28 -17.70 -9.29
C ARG A 55 -7.71 -18.05 -9.69
N THR A 56 -8.70 -17.71 -8.87
CA THR A 56 -10.11 -18.09 -9.09
C THR A 56 -10.90 -17.07 -9.89
N ILE A 57 -10.66 -15.78 -9.67
CA ILE A 57 -11.32 -14.66 -10.34
C ILE A 57 -10.29 -13.61 -10.81
N PRO A 58 -9.33 -13.98 -11.67
CA PRO A 58 -8.33 -13.01 -12.16
C PRO A 58 -8.99 -11.90 -12.98
N TYR A 59 -8.50 -10.66 -12.80
CA TYR A 59 -8.85 -9.51 -13.63
C TYR A 59 -8.31 -9.68 -15.06
N ASP A 60 -7.03 -10.10 -15.17
CA ASP A 60 -6.38 -10.40 -16.45
C ASP A 60 -5.47 -11.64 -16.31
N ARG A 61 -5.71 -12.64 -17.12
CA ARG A 61 -4.91 -13.88 -17.09
C ARG A 61 -3.47 -13.69 -17.57
N SER A 62 -3.20 -12.67 -18.36
CA SER A 62 -1.84 -12.33 -18.82
C SER A 62 -0.97 -11.75 -17.69
N TRP A 63 -1.58 -11.33 -16.58
CA TRP A 63 -0.87 -10.76 -15.44
C TRP A 63 -0.36 -11.79 -14.44
N PHE A 64 -0.51 -13.06 -14.68
CA PHE A 64 0.10 -14.07 -13.80
C PHE A 64 1.64 -13.89 -13.79
N PRO A 65 2.24 -13.84 -12.58
CA PRO A 65 3.67 -13.61 -12.46
C PRO A 65 4.49 -14.82 -12.92
N THR A 66 5.67 -14.54 -13.47
CA THR A 66 6.71 -15.55 -13.69
C THR A 66 7.48 -15.81 -12.39
N SER A 67 8.28 -16.89 -12.35
CA SER A 67 9.15 -17.16 -11.20
C SER A 67 10.16 -16.03 -10.95
N SER A 68 10.63 -15.36 -12.01
CA SER A 68 11.52 -14.20 -11.90
C SER A 68 10.81 -13.00 -11.27
N ASP A 69 9.54 -12.72 -11.65
CA ASP A 69 8.75 -11.65 -11.04
C ASP A 69 8.59 -11.91 -9.53
N VAL A 70 8.16 -13.13 -9.17
CA VAL A 70 7.97 -13.53 -7.77
C VAL A 70 9.27 -13.42 -6.97
N GLY A 71 10.39 -13.91 -7.52
CA GLY A 71 11.69 -13.83 -6.83
C GLY A 71 12.11 -12.40 -6.51
N ASN A 72 11.97 -11.48 -7.47
CA ASN A 72 12.27 -10.06 -7.25
C ASN A 72 11.31 -9.42 -6.23
N ASP A 73 10.01 -9.69 -6.34
CA ASP A 73 9.01 -9.09 -5.46
C ASP A 73 9.07 -9.64 -4.03
N VAL A 74 9.48 -10.90 -3.84
CA VAL A 74 9.80 -11.45 -2.51
C VAL A 74 10.96 -10.69 -1.88
N LEU A 75 12.03 -10.36 -2.63
CA LEU A 75 13.13 -9.56 -2.11
C LEU A 75 12.65 -8.16 -1.65
N PHE A 76 11.83 -7.49 -2.45
CA PHE A 76 11.21 -6.21 -2.05
C PHE A 76 10.32 -6.38 -0.83
N MET A 77 9.44 -7.36 -0.81
CA MET A 77 8.53 -7.61 0.32
C MET A 77 9.32 -7.84 1.60
N VAL A 78 10.32 -8.71 1.59
CA VAL A 78 11.10 -9.03 2.78
C VAL A 78 11.95 -7.82 3.21
N THR A 79 12.74 -7.25 2.30
CA THR A 79 13.70 -6.20 2.68
C THR A 79 13.03 -4.86 2.98
N VAL A 80 12.07 -4.44 2.15
CA VAL A 80 11.49 -3.09 2.20
C VAL A 80 10.22 -3.03 3.03
N GLN A 81 9.40 -4.09 3.05
CA GLN A 81 8.13 -4.05 3.80
C GLN A 81 8.19 -4.77 5.14
N MET A 82 8.99 -5.83 5.28
CA MET A 82 9.02 -6.61 6.53
C MET A 82 10.20 -6.22 7.43
N VAL A 83 11.38 -5.92 6.89
CA VAL A 83 12.59 -5.64 7.68
C VAL A 83 12.77 -4.14 7.93
N LEU A 84 12.68 -3.31 6.90
CA LEU A 84 13.00 -1.89 7.01
C LEU A 84 12.09 -1.11 7.98
N PRO A 85 10.74 -1.21 7.97
CA PRO A 85 9.88 -0.44 8.86
C PRO A 85 10.10 -0.76 10.35
N PRO A 86 10.21 -2.03 10.80
CA PRO A 86 10.55 -2.34 12.20
C PRO A 86 11.92 -1.79 12.60
N MET A 87 12.93 -1.83 11.73
CA MET A 87 14.24 -1.23 12.00
C MET A 87 14.14 0.28 12.20
N LEU A 88 13.41 0.98 11.33
CA LEU A 88 13.18 2.42 11.46
C LEU A 88 12.40 2.75 12.73
N SER A 89 11.39 1.95 13.09
CA SER A 89 10.62 2.11 14.33
C SER A 89 11.47 1.91 15.57
N LEU A 90 12.36 0.92 15.56
CA LEU A 90 13.31 0.70 16.65
C LEU A 90 14.26 1.89 16.81
N LEU A 91 14.84 2.36 15.70
CA LEU A 91 15.74 3.51 15.69
C LEU A 91 15.03 4.77 16.19
N ALA A 92 13.82 5.04 15.71
CA ALA A 92 13.01 6.17 16.13
C ALA A 92 12.68 6.09 17.63
N GLY A 93 12.25 4.91 18.12
CA GLY A 93 11.96 4.68 19.53
C GLY A 93 13.18 4.93 20.44
N LEU A 94 14.35 4.38 20.09
CA LEU A 94 15.58 4.60 20.83
C LEU A 94 16.01 6.08 20.82
N THR A 95 15.87 6.76 19.71
CA THR A 95 16.19 8.18 19.58
C THR A 95 15.23 9.03 20.42
N PHE A 96 13.93 8.72 20.38
CA PHE A 96 12.91 9.41 21.13
C PHE A 96 13.08 9.22 22.65
N ILE A 97 13.36 7.99 23.12
CA ILE A 97 13.67 7.71 24.54
C ILE A 97 14.86 8.54 25.01
N ARG A 98 15.93 8.61 24.22
CA ARG A 98 17.11 9.43 24.57
C ARG A 98 16.77 10.91 24.62
N ALA A 99 16.01 11.43 23.66
CA ALA A 99 15.57 12.83 23.64
C ALA A 99 14.71 13.19 24.86
N LEU A 100 13.78 12.32 25.24
CA LEU A 100 12.97 12.50 26.46
C LEU A 100 13.81 12.49 27.74
N ALA A 101 14.80 11.61 27.83
CA ALA A 101 15.71 11.56 28.98
C ALA A 101 16.51 12.86 29.13
N MET A 102 16.80 13.57 28.03
CA MET A 102 17.47 14.90 28.03
C MET A 102 16.53 16.06 28.38
N LEU A 103 15.20 15.87 28.27
CA LEU A 103 14.16 16.87 28.48
C LEU A 103 13.35 16.67 29.76
N ASP A 104 13.95 16.11 30.85
CA ASP A 104 13.33 15.84 32.15
C ASP A 104 12.10 14.91 32.14
N GLY A 105 12.00 14.02 31.15
CA GLY A 105 11.10 12.87 31.22
C GLY A 105 9.61 13.14 31.05
N SER A 106 9.20 14.33 30.61
CA SER A 106 7.79 14.59 30.31
C SER A 106 7.34 13.81 29.07
N THR A 107 6.57 12.74 29.27
CA THR A 107 5.97 12.01 28.15
C THR A 107 4.95 12.89 27.42
N ILE A 108 5.17 13.12 26.14
CA ILE A 108 4.20 13.78 25.28
C ILE A 108 3.07 12.79 25.02
N ARG A 109 1.97 12.89 25.77
CA ARG A 109 0.74 12.11 25.54
C ARG A 109 -0.27 13.00 24.81
N LEU A 110 -0.09 13.15 23.50
CA LEU A 110 -0.98 13.96 22.66
C LEU A 110 -2.08 13.11 21.99
N TRP A 111 -1.96 11.80 22.01
CA TRP A 111 -2.97 10.94 21.40
C TRP A 111 -4.23 10.87 22.27
N PRO A 112 -5.43 10.99 21.67
CA PRO A 112 -6.70 11.01 22.42
C PRO A 112 -7.15 9.60 22.81
N HIS A 113 -6.48 9.00 23.80
CA HIS A 113 -6.73 7.62 24.25
C HIS A 113 -8.15 7.40 24.82
N ASP A 114 -8.83 8.46 25.25
CA ASP A 114 -10.18 8.39 25.83
C ASP A 114 -11.28 8.22 24.75
N LEU A 115 -10.94 8.40 23.47
CA LEU A 115 -11.88 8.17 22.38
C LEU A 115 -12.09 6.67 22.13
N PRO A 116 -13.29 6.26 21.64
CA PRO A 116 -13.52 4.89 21.22
C PRO A 116 -12.46 4.41 20.20
N LEU A 117 -12.03 3.15 20.29
CA LEU A 117 -10.98 2.58 19.47
C LEU A 117 -11.21 2.80 17.96
N ALA A 118 -12.45 2.62 17.49
CA ALA A 118 -12.79 2.86 16.08
C ALA A 118 -12.54 4.31 15.64
N VAL A 119 -12.79 5.29 16.52
CA VAL A 119 -12.52 6.70 16.25
C VAL A 119 -11.02 6.96 16.19
N GLN A 120 -10.25 6.37 17.11
CA GLN A 120 -8.80 6.49 17.12
C GLN A 120 -8.18 5.90 15.83
N VAL A 121 -8.62 4.72 15.39
CA VAL A 121 -8.17 4.10 14.13
C VAL A 121 -8.54 4.96 12.92
N THR A 122 -9.75 5.49 12.88
CA THR A 122 -10.20 6.39 11.80
C THR A 122 -9.37 7.68 11.77
N LEU A 123 -9.10 8.28 12.93
CA LEU A 123 -8.25 9.46 13.03
C LEU A 123 -6.82 9.17 12.53
N MET A 124 -6.22 8.06 12.95
CA MET A 124 -4.91 7.64 12.49
C MET A 124 -4.89 7.45 10.97
N LEU A 125 -5.89 6.74 10.40
CA LEU A 125 -6.02 6.54 8.95
C LEU A 125 -6.09 7.88 8.22
N LEU A 126 -6.97 8.79 8.63
CA LEU A 126 -7.15 10.07 7.95
C LEU A 126 -5.88 10.94 7.99
N VAL A 127 -5.21 11.02 9.14
CA VAL A 127 -4.01 11.85 9.29
C VAL A 127 -2.82 11.25 8.55
N ALA A 128 -2.59 9.93 8.68
CA ALA A 128 -1.52 9.24 7.97
C ALA A 128 -1.71 9.36 6.44
N GLU A 129 -2.93 9.17 5.96
CA GLU A 129 -3.26 9.28 4.54
C GLU A 129 -3.09 10.68 3.98
N LEU A 130 -3.35 11.74 4.75
CA LEU A 130 -3.10 13.10 4.28
C LEU A 130 -1.62 13.35 3.99
N GLY A 131 -0.74 12.93 4.90
CA GLY A 131 0.70 13.03 4.71
C GLY A 131 1.17 12.17 3.52
N ARG A 132 0.66 10.94 3.42
CA ARG A 132 0.96 10.01 2.32
C ARG A 132 0.46 10.51 0.97
N TYR A 133 -0.74 11.09 0.92
CA TYR A 133 -1.30 11.69 -0.29
C TYR A 133 -0.37 12.77 -0.85
N TRP A 134 0.02 13.76 -0.04
CA TRP A 134 0.90 14.83 -0.49
C TRP A 134 2.31 14.36 -0.85
N LEU A 135 2.84 13.39 -0.12
CA LEU A 135 4.10 12.74 -0.49
C LEU A 135 3.99 12.04 -1.86
N HIS A 136 2.88 11.37 -2.13
CA HIS A 136 2.63 10.65 -3.37
C HIS A 136 2.45 11.61 -4.56
N VAL A 137 1.69 12.70 -4.37
CA VAL A 137 1.61 13.80 -5.34
C VAL A 137 3.00 14.37 -5.63
N ALA A 138 3.80 14.62 -4.59
CA ALA A 138 5.17 15.10 -4.76
C ALA A 138 6.06 14.08 -5.49
N ALA A 139 5.89 12.79 -5.21
CA ALA A 139 6.62 11.71 -5.89
C ALA A 139 6.36 11.69 -7.40
N HIS A 140 5.14 11.97 -7.84
CA HIS A 140 4.80 12.04 -9.27
C HIS A 140 5.28 13.34 -9.96
N ASN A 141 5.41 14.44 -9.23
CA ASN A 141 5.61 15.79 -9.79
C ASN A 141 6.97 16.41 -9.53
N THR A 142 7.87 15.70 -8.81
CA THR A 142 9.20 16.21 -8.45
C THR A 142 10.30 15.19 -8.76
N GLY A 143 11.54 15.49 -8.38
CA GLY A 143 12.68 14.55 -8.47
C GLY A 143 12.53 13.28 -7.64
N LEU A 144 11.54 13.20 -6.73
CA LEU A 144 11.20 11.98 -5.99
C LEU A 144 10.65 10.88 -6.92
N TRP A 145 10.18 11.24 -8.13
CA TRP A 145 9.82 10.28 -9.16
C TRP A 145 10.88 9.23 -9.42
N ARG A 146 12.15 9.58 -9.34
CA ARG A 146 13.27 8.65 -9.54
C ARG A 146 13.26 7.48 -8.55
N LEU A 147 12.77 7.70 -7.34
CA LEU A 147 12.55 6.66 -6.33
C LEU A 147 11.24 5.92 -6.61
N HIS A 148 10.18 6.66 -6.89
CA HIS A 148 8.83 6.15 -7.07
C HIS A 148 8.63 5.36 -8.38
N ALA A 149 9.45 5.62 -9.40
CA ALA A 149 9.48 4.86 -10.64
C ALA A 149 9.74 3.36 -10.42
N VAL A 150 10.39 2.97 -9.33
CA VAL A 150 10.54 1.57 -8.91
C VAL A 150 9.16 0.93 -8.71
N HIS A 151 8.25 1.64 -8.03
CA HIS A 151 6.87 1.18 -7.78
C HIS A 151 6.07 1.09 -9.09
N HIS A 152 6.18 2.10 -9.96
CA HIS A 152 5.51 2.14 -11.25
C HIS A 152 6.14 1.28 -12.34
N SER A 153 7.29 0.64 -12.08
CA SER A 153 7.98 -0.16 -13.10
C SER A 153 7.28 -1.47 -13.48
N VAL A 154 6.24 -1.86 -12.76
CA VAL A 154 5.53 -3.12 -12.96
C VAL A 154 4.65 -3.08 -14.23
N HIS A 155 4.76 -4.11 -15.08
CA HIS A 155 3.93 -4.25 -16.30
C HIS A 155 2.67 -5.07 -16.06
N LYS A 156 2.46 -5.57 -14.87
CA LYS A 156 1.31 -6.34 -14.40
C LYS A 156 1.15 -6.14 -12.90
N LEU A 157 -0.08 -6.16 -12.42
CA LEU A 157 -0.37 -6.08 -10.99
C LEU A 157 -0.78 -7.44 -10.46
N TYR A 158 -0.15 -7.83 -9.36
CA TYR A 158 -0.53 -8.95 -8.51
C TYR A 158 -0.06 -8.63 -7.08
N TRP A 159 -0.74 -9.19 -6.08
CA TRP A 159 -0.65 -8.71 -4.70
C TRP A 159 0.77 -8.54 -4.15
N LEU A 160 1.71 -9.42 -4.53
CA LEU A 160 3.06 -9.43 -3.95
C LEU A 160 3.88 -8.19 -4.37
N ASN A 161 3.60 -7.63 -5.57
CA ASN A 161 4.36 -6.47 -6.04
C ASN A 161 3.92 -5.14 -5.41
N VAL A 162 2.96 -5.14 -4.49
CA VAL A 162 2.71 -4.00 -3.60
C VAL A 162 3.95 -3.64 -2.77
N GLY A 163 4.81 -4.61 -2.52
CA GLY A 163 6.06 -4.41 -1.78
C GLY A 163 7.15 -3.65 -2.53
N ARG A 164 7.02 -3.47 -3.84
CA ARG A 164 8.04 -2.91 -4.71
C ARG A 164 8.16 -1.39 -4.53
N PHE A 165 8.99 -0.96 -3.58
CA PHE A 165 9.37 0.42 -3.33
C PHE A 165 10.89 0.56 -3.19
N HIS A 166 11.42 1.72 -3.57
CA HIS A 166 12.81 2.01 -3.25
C HIS A 166 12.97 2.20 -1.73
N PRO A 167 14.01 1.64 -1.07
CA PRO A 167 14.17 1.74 0.39
C PRO A 167 14.22 3.18 0.92
N LEU A 168 14.82 4.12 0.17
CA LEU A 168 14.83 5.54 0.55
C LEU A 168 13.41 6.12 0.52
N GLU A 169 12.61 5.78 -0.47
CA GLU A 169 11.21 6.20 -0.52
C GLU A 169 10.44 5.63 0.67
N LYS A 170 10.62 4.35 0.99
CA LYS A 170 9.98 3.74 2.16
C LYS A 170 10.41 4.43 3.47
N GLY A 171 11.67 4.84 3.56
CA GLY A 171 12.15 5.65 4.69
C GLY A 171 11.45 7.01 4.77
N ILE A 172 11.26 7.70 3.64
CA ILE A 172 10.51 8.97 3.62
C ILE A 172 9.03 8.71 3.99
N GLN A 173 8.42 7.65 3.46
CA GLN A 173 7.05 7.27 3.81
C GLN A 173 6.88 7.08 5.33
N PHE A 174 7.85 6.43 5.98
CA PHE A 174 7.86 6.22 7.43
C PHE A 174 7.75 7.53 8.23
N LEU A 175 8.33 8.62 7.73
CA LEU A 175 8.25 9.94 8.38
C LEU A 175 6.82 10.52 8.39
N PHE A 176 5.94 10.03 7.54
CA PHE A 176 4.56 10.53 7.43
C PHE A 176 3.53 9.54 8.00
N ASP A 177 3.76 8.23 7.87
CA ASP A 177 2.75 7.21 8.22
C ASP A 177 3.02 6.48 9.54
N ALA A 178 4.22 6.56 10.10
CA ALA A 178 4.55 5.87 11.36
C ALA A 178 5.18 6.78 12.41
N LEU A 179 6.22 7.53 12.07
CA LEU A 179 6.98 8.34 13.05
C LEU A 179 6.10 9.33 13.83
N PRO A 180 5.18 10.10 13.22
CA PRO A 180 4.34 11.04 13.99
C PRO A 180 3.51 10.32 15.07
N PHE A 181 3.01 9.13 14.77
CA PHE A 181 2.18 8.34 15.68
C PHE A 181 2.99 7.70 16.81
N ILE A 182 4.25 7.31 16.54
CA ILE A 182 5.19 6.90 17.58
C ILE A 182 5.44 8.07 18.56
N VAL A 183 5.67 9.27 18.03
CA VAL A 183 5.97 10.48 18.83
C VAL A 183 4.78 10.90 19.70
N VAL A 184 3.55 10.88 19.16
CA VAL A 184 2.34 11.26 19.92
C VAL A 184 1.83 10.14 20.83
N GLY A 185 2.44 8.94 20.77
CA GLY A 185 2.15 7.83 21.69
C GLY A 185 0.85 7.09 21.38
N VAL A 186 0.58 6.79 20.10
CA VAL A 186 -0.57 5.95 19.67
C VAL A 186 -0.51 4.57 20.34
N GLY A 187 -1.67 4.08 20.81
CA GLY A 187 -1.76 2.78 21.47
C GLY A 187 -1.56 1.60 20.51
N GLU A 188 -1.05 0.49 21.03
CA GLU A 188 -0.73 -0.71 20.24
C GLU A 188 -1.94 -1.32 19.53
N GLU A 189 -3.15 -1.24 20.12
CA GLU A 189 -4.38 -1.73 19.50
C GLU A 189 -4.74 -0.94 18.23
N VAL A 190 -4.55 0.39 18.28
CA VAL A 190 -4.77 1.27 17.11
C VAL A 190 -3.77 0.93 16.01
N LEU A 191 -2.49 0.77 16.38
CA LEU A 191 -1.43 0.40 15.44
C LEU A 191 -1.67 -0.98 14.81
N ALA A 192 -2.14 -1.95 15.58
CA ALA A 192 -2.46 -3.30 15.10
C ALA A 192 -3.59 -3.28 14.05
N LEU A 193 -4.69 -2.58 14.35
CA LEU A 193 -5.82 -2.47 13.43
C LEU A 193 -5.46 -1.66 12.16
N TYR A 194 -4.70 -0.58 12.33
CA TYR A 194 -4.14 0.17 11.21
C TYR A 194 -3.26 -0.72 10.33
N PHE A 195 -2.35 -1.50 10.92
CA PHE A 195 -1.46 -2.40 10.19
C PHE A 195 -2.21 -3.46 9.40
N ILE A 196 -3.25 -4.09 9.99
CA ILE A 196 -4.07 -5.11 9.31
C ILE A 196 -4.79 -4.47 8.11
N PHE A 197 -5.42 -3.32 8.33
CA PHE A 197 -6.11 -2.60 7.25
C PHE A 197 -5.13 -2.21 6.14
N TYR A 198 -4.02 -1.57 6.48
CA TYR A 198 -2.97 -1.15 5.56
C TYR A 198 -2.45 -2.30 4.69
N ALA A 199 -2.11 -3.43 5.33
CA ALA A 199 -1.53 -4.56 4.62
C ALA A 199 -2.55 -5.24 3.69
N VAL A 200 -3.74 -5.57 4.20
CA VAL A 200 -4.76 -6.28 3.41
C VAL A 200 -5.32 -5.40 2.29
N ASN A 201 -5.55 -4.10 2.56
CA ASN A 201 -5.96 -3.16 1.51
C ASN A 201 -4.88 -3.02 0.43
N GLY A 202 -3.61 -2.89 0.83
CA GLY A 202 -2.47 -2.83 -0.11
C GLY A 202 -2.37 -4.08 -0.98
N PHE A 203 -2.58 -5.29 -0.42
CA PHE A 203 -2.63 -6.52 -1.22
C PHE A 203 -3.72 -6.46 -2.29
N PHE A 204 -4.90 -5.95 -1.95
CA PHE A 204 -5.98 -5.80 -2.92
C PHE A 204 -5.69 -4.73 -3.97
N GLN A 205 -5.08 -3.60 -3.61
CA GLN A 205 -4.75 -2.53 -4.56
C GLN A 205 -3.93 -3.04 -5.75
N HIS A 206 -2.92 -3.84 -5.46
CA HIS A 206 -2.06 -4.44 -6.48
C HIS A 206 -2.60 -5.77 -7.02
N SER A 207 -3.67 -6.33 -6.44
CA SER A 207 -4.11 -7.66 -6.82
C SER A 207 -4.61 -7.75 -8.26
N ASN A 208 -4.35 -8.93 -8.86
CA ASN A 208 -4.99 -9.37 -10.09
C ASN A 208 -6.38 -10.00 -9.81
N VAL A 209 -7.15 -9.41 -8.90
CA VAL A 209 -8.51 -9.87 -8.58
C VAL A 209 -9.54 -9.00 -9.30
N ASP A 210 -10.51 -9.61 -10.00
CA ASP A 210 -11.63 -8.90 -10.62
C ASP A 210 -12.72 -8.54 -9.58
N ALA A 211 -12.29 -7.98 -8.43
CA ALA A 211 -13.21 -7.55 -7.38
C ALA A 211 -13.99 -6.29 -7.80
N ARG A 212 -15.23 -6.20 -7.29
CA ARG A 212 -16.11 -5.05 -7.48
C ARG A 212 -16.23 -4.27 -6.17
N TYR A 213 -15.97 -2.97 -6.23
CA TYR A 213 -15.94 -2.12 -5.04
C TYR A 213 -17.17 -1.20 -4.94
N GLY A 214 -17.78 -0.81 -6.07
CA GLY A 214 -18.96 0.06 -6.07
C GLY A 214 -18.76 1.33 -5.24
N PRO A 215 -19.64 1.59 -4.22
CA PRO A 215 -19.51 2.78 -3.37
C PRO A 215 -18.20 2.84 -2.55
N LEU A 216 -17.53 1.72 -2.31
CA LEU A 216 -16.24 1.72 -1.60
C LEU A 216 -15.15 2.47 -2.38
N ASN A 217 -15.29 2.64 -3.69
CA ASN A 217 -14.40 3.47 -4.52
C ASN A 217 -14.41 4.97 -4.13
N TYR A 218 -15.29 5.39 -3.23
CA TYR A 218 -15.32 6.75 -2.66
C TYR A 218 -14.74 6.81 -1.24
N ILE A 219 -14.35 5.67 -0.67
CA ILE A 219 -13.82 5.60 0.70
C ILE A 219 -12.38 5.09 0.68
N ILE A 220 -12.15 3.97 -0.01
CA ILE A 220 -10.85 3.29 -0.03
C ILE A 220 -10.18 3.43 -1.39
N SER A 221 -8.86 3.43 -1.41
CA SER A 221 -8.06 3.28 -2.61
C SER A 221 -8.09 1.82 -3.03
N SER A 222 -9.03 1.51 -3.93
CA SER A 222 -9.33 0.15 -4.38
C SER A 222 -8.43 -0.30 -5.53
N ALA A 223 -8.46 -1.61 -5.85
CA ALA A 223 -7.81 -2.12 -7.06
C ALA A 223 -8.37 -1.50 -8.36
N GLU A 224 -9.67 -1.14 -8.41
CA GLU A 224 -10.27 -0.48 -9.58
C GLU A 224 -9.65 0.90 -9.82
N LEU A 225 -9.37 1.66 -8.75
CA LEU A 225 -8.74 2.98 -8.80
C LEU A 225 -7.22 2.89 -9.03
N HIS A 226 -6.56 1.98 -8.32
CA HIS A 226 -5.11 1.87 -8.31
C HIS A 226 -4.54 1.34 -9.63
N ARG A 227 -5.30 0.54 -10.39
CA ARG A 227 -4.93 0.15 -11.76
C ARG A 227 -4.78 1.36 -12.67
N TRP A 228 -5.65 2.38 -12.57
CA TRP A 228 -5.52 3.63 -13.32
C TRP A 228 -4.29 4.41 -12.89
N HIS A 229 -3.99 4.43 -11.60
CA HIS A 229 -2.78 5.03 -11.06
C HIS A 229 -1.50 4.40 -11.64
N HIS A 230 -1.50 3.09 -11.89
CA HIS A 230 -0.40 2.38 -12.55
C HIS A 230 -0.46 2.40 -14.08
N SER A 231 -1.40 3.13 -14.70
CA SER A 231 -1.43 3.26 -16.15
C SER A 231 -0.11 3.82 -16.68
N LYS A 232 0.31 3.31 -17.84
CA LYS A 232 1.44 3.84 -18.58
C LYS A 232 1.25 5.30 -19.02
N LEU A 233 -0.01 5.73 -19.22
CA LEU A 233 -0.35 7.08 -19.64
C LEU A 233 -0.35 8.03 -18.44
N ILE A 234 0.39 9.14 -18.55
CA ILE A 234 0.55 10.11 -17.46
C ILE A 234 -0.77 10.76 -17.09
N GLU A 235 -1.58 11.06 -18.09
CA GLU A 235 -2.90 11.68 -17.93
C GLU A 235 -3.85 10.79 -17.11
N GLU A 236 -3.56 9.48 -17.03
CA GLU A 236 -4.30 8.52 -16.23
C GLU A 236 -3.61 8.27 -14.89
N SER A 237 -2.29 8.11 -14.88
CA SER A 237 -1.53 7.75 -13.68
C SER A 237 -1.33 8.90 -12.70
N ASN A 238 -1.46 10.16 -13.13
CA ASN A 238 -1.43 11.32 -12.24
C ASN A 238 -2.78 11.55 -11.52
N HIS A 239 -3.43 10.46 -11.12
CA HIS A 239 -4.68 10.42 -10.36
C HIS A 239 -4.64 9.32 -9.31
N ASN A 240 -5.59 9.32 -8.38
CA ASN A 240 -5.78 8.26 -7.38
C ASN A 240 -4.52 8.03 -6.51
N TYR A 241 -4.00 9.09 -5.93
CA TYR A 241 -2.80 9.08 -5.09
C TYR A 241 -3.01 8.48 -3.70
N GLY A 242 -4.26 8.26 -3.29
CA GLY A 242 -4.59 7.68 -1.98
C GLY A 242 -3.91 6.31 -1.77
N ASN A 243 -3.23 6.16 -0.64
CA ASN A 243 -2.53 4.92 -0.31
C ASN A 243 -3.48 3.84 0.26
N ASN A 244 -4.37 4.21 1.19
CA ASN A 244 -5.42 3.31 1.72
C ASN A 244 -6.81 3.91 1.56
N LEU A 245 -6.95 5.20 1.84
CA LEU A 245 -8.19 5.95 1.66
C LEU A 245 -8.08 6.82 0.41
N ILE A 246 -9.19 6.91 -0.33
CA ILE A 246 -9.28 7.77 -1.52
C ILE A 246 -9.89 9.15 -1.21
N VAL A 247 -10.21 9.38 0.06
CA VAL A 247 -10.92 10.60 0.50
C VAL A 247 -10.20 11.88 0.10
N TRP A 248 -8.87 11.88 0.17
CA TRP A 248 -8.06 13.05 -0.19
C TRP A 248 -8.04 13.32 -1.69
N ASP A 249 -8.12 12.28 -2.52
CA ASP A 249 -8.31 12.45 -3.97
C ASP A 249 -9.65 13.08 -4.31
N LEU A 250 -10.71 12.76 -3.56
CA LEU A 250 -12.01 13.42 -3.70
C LEU A 250 -11.95 14.89 -3.27
N VAL A 251 -11.28 15.18 -2.15
CA VAL A 251 -11.15 16.55 -1.62
C VAL A 251 -10.31 17.42 -2.55
N PHE A 252 -9.22 16.92 -3.09
CA PHE A 252 -8.28 17.67 -3.93
C PHE A 252 -8.49 17.51 -5.44
N GLY A 253 -9.53 16.74 -5.85
CA GLY A 253 -9.94 16.64 -7.24
C GLY A 253 -9.07 15.74 -8.12
N THR A 254 -8.34 14.78 -7.52
CA THR A 254 -7.48 13.82 -8.22
C THR A 254 -8.10 12.43 -8.36
N TRP A 255 -9.37 12.25 -7.94
CA TRP A 255 -10.09 11.00 -8.12
C TRP A 255 -10.44 10.74 -9.58
N TYR A 256 -10.15 9.53 -10.09
CA TYR A 256 -10.34 9.16 -11.48
C TYR A 256 -10.77 7.70 -11.63
N LEU A 257 -11.97 7.45 -12.15
CA LEU A 257 -12.50 6.10 -12.44
C LEU A 257 -13.44 6.17 -13.66
N PRO A 258 -12.94 6.09 -14.90
CA PRO A 258 -13.77 6.10 -16.09
C PRO A 258 -14.59 4.80 -16.19
N LYS A 259 -15.90 4.96 -16.46
CA LYS A 259 -16.88 3.85 -16.44
C LYS A 259 -16.79 2.89 -17.61
N GLU A 260 -16.40 3.40 -18.80
CA GLU A 260 -16.50 2.67 -20.06
C GLU A 260 -15.14 2.24 -20.63
N ARG A 261 -14.08 2.45 -19.87
CA ARG A 261 -12.71 2.15 -20.29
C ARG A 261 -12.05 1.16 -19.33
N ARG A 262 -11.12 0.39 -19.85
CA ARG A 262 -10.16 -0.39 -19.06
C ARG A 262 -8.78 0.18 -19.25
N VAL A 263 -7.93 0.03 -18.26
CA VAL A 263 -6.51 0.36 -18.37
C VAL A 263 -5.92 -0.48 -19.50
N SER A 264 -5.26 0.16 -20.45
CA SER A 264 -4.72 -0.52 -21.63
C SER A 264 -3.39 -1.18 -21.35
N ASP A 265 -2.51 -0.50 -20.63
CA ASP A 265 -1.14 -0.95 -20.38
C ASP A 265 -0.62 -0.32 -19.06
N LEU A 266 0.24 -1.04 -18.35
CA LEU A 266 0.77 -0.64 -17.07
C LEU A 266 2.26 -0.33 -17.15
N GLY A 267 2.74 0.42 -16.16
CA GLY A 267 4.15 0.66 -15.94
C GLY A 267 4.69 1.94 -16.56
N LEU A 268 5.98 1.98 -16.78
CA LEU A 268 6.68 3.13 -17.33
C LEU A 268 6.65 3.15 -18.86
N LEU A 269 6.71 4.35 -19.46
CA LEU A 269 6.90 4.51 -20.91
C LEU A 269 8.24 3.91 -21.34
N ASN A 270 9.31 4.15 -20.56
CA ASN A 270 10.60 3.54 -20.80
C ASN A 270 10.58 2.04 -20.45
N ARG A 271 10.44 1.21 -21.46
CA ARG A 271 10.43 -0.27 -21.31
C ARG A 271 11.80 -0.87 -21.00
N ASN A 272 12.87 -0.09 -21.08
CA ASN A 272 14.24 -0.50 -20.71
C ASN A 272 14.52 -0.30 -19.22
N TYR A 273 13.56 0.21 -18.44
CA TYR A 273 13.71 0.32 -16.99
C TYR A 273 13.96 -1.06 -16.37
N PRO A 274 15.00 -1.19 -15.51
CA PRO A 274 15.37 -2.51 -14.98
C PRO A 274 14.27 -3.09 -14.09
N LEU A 275 14.03 -4.40 -14.19
CA LEU A 275 13.04 -5.09 -13.37
C LEU A 275 13.64 -5.86 -12.20
N SER A 276 14.97 -6.09 -12.18
CA SER A 276 15.63 -6.84 -11.10
C SER A 276 15.83 -5.96 -9.85
N PHE A 277 15.66 -6.54 -8.67
CA PHE A 277 15.79 -5.90 -7.37
C PHE A 277 17.07 -5.04 -7.26
N VAL A 278 18.25 -5.64 -7.48
CA VAL A 278 19.54 -4.94 -7.33
C VAL A 278 19.68 -3.75 -8.28
N ARG A 279 19.25 -3.91 -9.54
CA ARG A 279 19.34 -2.81 -10.51
C ARG A 279 18.35 -1.69 -10.20
N GLN A 280 17.20 -2.00 -9.61
CA GLN A 280 16.22 -1.01 -9.18
C GLN A 280 16.70 -0.20 -7.98
N LEU A 281 17.49 -0.78 -7.08
CA LEU A 281 18.15 -0.02 -6.00
C LEU A 281 19.14 1.02 -6.54
N ALA A 282 19.76 0.76 -7.68
CA ALA A 282 20.70 1.68 -8.33
C ALA A 282 20.04 2.64 -9.34
N SER A 283 18.77 2.38 -9.73
CA SER A 283 18.10 3.13 -10.80
C SER A 283 17.96 4.63 -10.54
N PRO A 284 17.76 5.13 -9.31
CA PRO A 284 17.71 6.57 -9.07
C PRO A 284 19.01 7.30 -9.35
N LEU A 285 20.14 6.58 -9.34
CA LEU A 285 21.46 7.11 -9.64
C LEU A 285 21.80 7.10 -11.14
N THR A 286 21.00 6.43 -11.96
CA THR A 286 21.22 6.30 -13.40
C THR A 286 20.42 7.38 -14.16
N PRO A 287 21.09 8.37 -14.76
CA PRO A 287 20.39 9.43 -15.48
C PRO A 287 19.54 8.90 -16.63
N GLY A 288 18.33 9.42 -16.76
CA GLY A 288 17.45 9.17 -17.91
C GLY A 288 16.61 7.88 -17.86
N LEU A 289 16.86 6.96 -16.91
CA LEU A 289 16.04 5.74 -16.78
C LEU A 289 14.58 6.05 -16.41
N ASP A 290 14.39 7.08 -15.63
CA ASP A 290 13.10 7.58 -15.15
C ASP A 290 12.40 8.53 -16.15
N LYS A 291 13.12 8.92 -17.21
CA LYS A 291 12.55 9.79 -18.23
C LYS A 291 11.59 9.01 -19.12
N LYS A 292 10.51 9.68 -19.45
CA LYS A 292 9.58 9.26 -20.49
C LYS A 292 10.32 9.46 -21.82
N GLU A 293 10.50 8.38 -22.59
CA GLU A 293 10.96 8.57 -23.97
C GLU A 293 9.89 9.38 -24.68
N PRO A 294 10.27 10.42 -25.46
CA PRO A 294 9.33 11.01 -26.39
C PRO A 294 8.80 9.88 -27.27
N SER A 295 7.49 9.83 -27.45
CA SER A 295 6.91 8.95 -28.47
C SER A 295 7.74 9.13 -29.73
N ASP A 296 8.29 8.04 -30.25
CA ASP A 296 8.96 8.02 -31.55
C ASP A 296 8.05 8.75 -32.54
N PRO A 297 8.51 9.81 -33.21
CA PRO A 297 7.69 10.46 -34.24
C PRO A 297 7.63 9.47 -35.40
N THR A 298 6.52 8.70 -35.48
CA THR A 298 6.16 7.92 -36.68
C THR A 298 5.65 8.83 -37.78
#